data_0088eef98f706012b003bba8a75b9516
#
_entry.id   0088eef98f706012b003bba8a75b9516
#
_cell.length_a   1.000
_cell.length_b   1.000
_cell.length_c   1.000
_cell.angle_alpha   90.00
_cell.angle_beta   90.00
_cell.angle_gamma   90.00
#
_symmetry.space_group_name_H-M   'P 1'
#
loop_
_entity.id
_entity.type
_entity.pdbx_description
1 polymer ?
#
loop_
_entity_poly.entity_id
_entity_poly.type
_entity_poly.pdbx_seq_one_letter_code
_entity_poly.pdbx_strand_id
1 'polypeptide(L)'
;MKEYKPMKQVSLFAASLLFSAGVFAGSADQVVVQDPYVRLAPPNAPATGAFMVIKNNGDKDIKVVKAENTASKVTELHNHLNEGGVMKMRPVQSVDIKAKGEAVLKPGGLHVMLIDLKAAMKEGDVVPITFTFDDGSTKKVDAKVVRPTAAVAPMSEHKH
;
A
#
# COMPACT_ATOMS: atom_id res chain seq x y z
N MET A 1 -56.81 -58.28 -23.13
CA MET A 1 -56.87 -56.95 -22.46
C MET A 1 -55.60 -56.74 -21.69
N LYS A 2 -54.73 -55.81 -22.11
CA LYS A 2 -53.49 -55.48 -21.46
C LYS A 2 -53.76 -54.22 -20.60
N GLU A 3 -53.66 -54.35 -19.30
CA GLU A 3 -53.78 -53.23 -18.38
C GLU A 3 -52.52 -52.33 -18.46
N TYR A 4 -52.76 -51.06 -18.73
CA TYR A 4 -51.75 -50.03 -18.72
C TYR A 4 -51.66 -49.46 -17.29
N LYS A 5 -50.51 -49.67 -16.60
CA LYS A 5 -50.17 -48.98 -15.33
C LYS A 5 -49.63 -47.61 -15.62
N PRO A 6 -50.15 -46.55 -14.97
CA PRO A 6 -49.55 -45.22 -15.15
C PRO A 6 -48.24 -45.11 -14.34
N MET A 7 -47.16 -44.76 -15.02
CA MET A 7 -45.89 -44.41 -14.41
C MET A 7 -46.05 -43.06 -13.69
N LYS A 8 -45.82 -43.07 -12.39
CA LYS A 8 -45.68 -41.86 -11.57
C LYS A 8 -44.42 -41.13 -11.92
N GLN A 9 -44.53 -39.95 -12.49
CA GLN A 9 -43.42 -39.04 -12.72
C GLN A 9 -43.00 -38.46 -11.37
N VAL A 10 -41.82 -38.81 -10.91
CA VAL A 10 -41.18 -38.18 -9.78
C VAL A 10 -40.44 -36.94 -10.31
N SER A 11 -41.01 -35.76 -10.08
CA SER A 11 -40.35 -34.49 -10.34
C SER A 11 -39.27 -34.26 -9.31
N LEU A 12 -38.00 -34.40 -9.69
CA LEU A 12 -36.87 -33.93 -8.90
C LEU A 12 -36.81 -32.40 -9.03
N PHE A 13 -37.23 -31.71 -7.98
CA PHE A 13 -36.91 -30.30 -7.79
C PHE A 13 -35.45 -30.21 -7.36
N ALA A 14 -34.56 -29.87 -8.29
CA ALA A 14 -33.21 -29.48 -7.97
C ALA A 14 -33.24 -28.05 -7.43
N ALA A 15 -33.16 -27.91 -6.12
CA ALA A 15 -32.96 -26.62 -5.48
C ALA A 15 -31.50 -26.18 -5.70
N SER A 16 -31.33 -25.30 -6.68
CA SER A 16 -30.04 -24.62 -6.90
C SER A 16 -29.81 -23.61 -5.76
N LEU A 17 -29.02 -23.98 -4.78
CA LEU A 17 -28.48 -23.09 -3.78
C LEU A 17 -27.45 -22.17 -4.49
N LEU A 18 -27.89 -20.98 -4.86
CA LEU A 18 -27.00 -19.90 -5.24
C LEU A 18 -26.23 -19.44 -4.00
N PHE A 19 -25.03 -19.96 -3.83
CA PHE A 19 -24.05 -19.39 -2.91
C PHE A 19 -23.66 -18.02 -3.48
N SER A 20 -24.28 -16.96 -2.98
CA SER A 20 -23.75 -15.61 -3.13
C SER A 20 -22.42 -15.56 -2.38
N ALA A 21 -21.32 -15.79 -3.05
CA ALA A 21 -20.02 -15.40 -2.53
C ALA A 21 -20.03 -13.87 -2.41
N GLY A 22 -20.30 -13.39 -1.21
CA GLY A 22 -20.17 -11.98 -0.90
C GLY A 22 -18.72 -11.59 -1.17
N VAL A 23 -18.49 -10.78 -2.18
CA VAL A 23 -17.19 -10.16 -2.41
C VAL A 23 -17.02 -9.17 -1.26
N PHE A 24 -16.34 -9.60 -0.20
CA PHE A 24 -15.89 -8.68 0.84
C PHE A 24 -14.80 -7.82 0.19
N ALA A 25 -15.10 -6.53 -0.01
CA ALA A 25 -14.10 -5.55 -0.41
C ALA A 25 -12.99 -5.55 0.65
N GLY A 26 -11.77 -5.90 0.25
CA GLY A 26 -10.61 -5.88 1.14
C GLY A 26 -10.17 -4.46 1.45
N SER A 27 -9.29 -4.29 2.44
CA SER A 27 -8.71 -2.98 2.78
C SER A 27 -8.08 -2.30 1.58
N ALA A 28 -7.45 -3.06 0.69
CA ALA A 28 -6.87 -2.56 -0.54
C ALA A 28 -7.84 -1.84 -1.47
N ASP A 29 -9.11 -2.27 -1.49
CA ASP A 29 -10.16 -1.67 -2.34
C ASP A 29 -10.62 -0.30 -1.82
N GLN A 30 -10.45 -0.07 -0.52
CA GLN A 30 -10.81 1.18 0.15
C GLN A 30 -9.68 2.23 0.12
N VAL A 31 -8.51 1.84 -0.37
CA VAL A 31 -7.31 2.67 -0.35
C VAL A 31 -7.07 3.36 -1.68
N VAL A 32 -6.81 4.65 -1.61
CA VAL A 32 -6.30 5.47 -2.72
C VAL A 32 -4.91 5.97 -2.38
N VAL A 33 -3.96 5.76 -3.28
CA VAL A 33 -2.60 6.29 -3.13
C VAL A 33 -2.42 7.49 -4.04
N GLN A 34 -1.95 8.60 -3.47
CA GLN A 34 -1.74 9.86 -4.17
C GLN A 34 -0.25 10.22 -4.22
N ASP A 35 0.16 10.77 -5.34
CA ASP A 35 1.49 11.32 -5.60
C ASP A 35 2.67 10.39 -5.22
N PRO A 36 2.63 9.09 -5.62
CA PRO A 36 3.70 8.18 -5.29
C PRO A 36 4.97 8.52 -6.06
N TYR A 37 6.08 8.66 -5.34
CA TYR A 37 7.39 8.87 -5.95
C TYR A 37 8.51 8.21 -5.15
N VAL A 38 9.58 7.87 -5.85
CA VAL A 38 10.85 7.42 -5.28
C VAL A 38 11.87 8.54 -5.46
N ARG A 39 12.59 8.88 -4.40
CA ARG A 39 13.70 9.84 -4.51
C ARG A 39 14.83 9.24 -5.34
N LEU A 40 15.29 9.98 -6.34
CA LEU A 40 16.48 9.58 -7.10
C LEU A 40 17.68 9.45 -6.15
N ALA A 41 18.23 8.24 -6.07
CA ALA A 41 19.43 7.98 -5.28
C ALA A 41 20.68 8.52 -6.00
N PRO A 42 21.66 9.07 -5.27
CA PRO A 42 22.97 9.33 -5.83
C PRO A 42 23.60 8.05 -6.40
N PRO A 43 24.55 8.17 -7.37
CA PRO A 43 25.28 7.01 -7.84
C PRO A 43 25.91 6.23 -6.69
N ASN A 44 25.76 4.90 -6.72
CA ASN A 44 26.28 3.98 -5.69
C ASN A 44 25.66 4.14 -4.30
N ALA A 45 24.57 4.88 -4.14
CA ALA A 45 23.85 4.89 -2.87
C ALA A 45 23.24 3.51 -2.57
N PRO A 46 23.39 3.00 -1.34
CA PRO A 46 22.87 1.69 -0.99
C PRO A 46 21.35 1.67 -0.83
N ALA A 47 20.73 2.82 -0.63
CA ALA A 47 19.32 2.92 -0.30
C ALA A 47 18.70 4.25 -0.75
N THR A 48 17.37 4.25 -0.87
CA THR A 48 16.57 5.45 -1.09
C THR A 48 15.18 5.30 -0.45
N GLY A 49 14.40 6.37 -0.45
CA GLY A 49 13.05 6.39 0.12
C GLY A 49 11.97 6.60 -0.94
N ALA A 50 10.80 6.01 -0.68
CA ALA A 50 9.58 6.28 -1.42
C ALA A 50 8.55 6.98 -0.52
N PHE A 51 7.82 7.90 -1.11
CA PHE A 51 6.92 8.83 -0.44
C PHE A 51 5.60 8.92 -1.19
N MET A 52 4.51 9.07 -0.45
CA MET A 52 3.17 9.15 -0.99
C MET A 52 2.15 9.48 0.09
N VAL A 53 0.92 9.76 -0.29
CA VAL A 53 -0.20 9.81 0.64
C VAL A 53 -1.07 8.59 0.42
N ILE A 54 -1.35 7.84 1.48
CA ILE A 54 -2.22 6.67 1.46
C ILE A 54 -3.51 7.03 2.18
N LYS A 55 -4.61 7.14 1.42
CA LYS A 55 -5.93 7.49 1.96
C LYS A 55 -6.78 6.24 2.16
N ASN A 56 -7.41 6.16 3.31
CA ASN A 56 -8.41 5.15 3.62
C ASN A 56 -9.81 5.76 3.45
N ASN A 57 -10.50 5.38 2.40
CA ASN A 57 -11.88 5.82 2.14
C ASN A 57 -12.91 4.92 2.82
N GLY A 58 -12.48 3.85 3.50
CA GLY A 58 -13.33 2.92 4.22
C GLY A 58 -13.76 3.43 5.60
N ASP A 59 -14.68 2.70 6.21
CA ASP A 59 -15.26 3.01 7.52
C ASP A 59 -14.54 2.31 8.68
N LYS A 60 -13.49 1.56 8.40
CA LYS A 60 -12.67 0.85 9.37
C LYS A 60 -11.23 1.31 9.33
N ASP A 61 -10.58 1.30 10.50
CA ASP A 61 -9.13 1.49 10.59
C ASP A 61 -8.43 0.34 9.87
N ILE A 62 -7.36 0.63 9.16
CA ILE A 62 -6.52 -0.34 8.46
C ILE A 62 -5.05 -0.12 8.81
N LYS A 63 -4.23 -1.13 8.54
CA LYS A 63 -2.77 -1.05 8.73
C LYS A 63 -2.06 -1.55 7.49
N VAL A 64 -1.05 -0.80 7.06
CA VAL A 64 -0.05 -1.32 6.14
C VAL A 64 0.96 -2.09 6.97
N VAL A 65 1.08 -3.39 6.74
CA VAL A 65 1.98 -4.28 7.51
C VAL A 65 3.22 -4.68 6.74
N LYS A 66 3.24 -4.47 5.43
CA LYS A 66 4.38 -4.81 4.56
C LYS A 66 4.41 -3.94 3.33
N ALA A 67 5.62 -3.65 2.85
CA ALA A 67 5.85 -3.09 1.53
C ALA A 67 6.91 -3.93 0.81
N GLU A 68 6.76 -4.10 -0.50
CA GLU A 68 7.68 -4.82 -1.37
C GLU A 68 7.90 -4.04 -2.66
N ASN A 69 9.08 -4.16 -3.25
CA ASN A 69 9.39 -3.59 -4.55
C ASN A 69 10.38 -4.47 -5.32
N THR A 70 10.60 -4.18 -6.59
CA THR A 70 11.50 -4.97 -7.45
C THR A 70 12.88 -4.31 -7.62
N ALA A 71 13.05 -3.05 -7.24
CA ALA A 71 14.27 -2.28 -7.45
C ALA A 71 15.32 -2.44 -6.34
N SER A 72 14.93 -2.98 -5.19
CA SER A 72 15.82 -3.24 -4.05
C SER A 72 15.69 -4.68 -3.56
N LYS A 73 16.67 -5.15 -2.77
CA LYS A 73 16.61 -6.48 -2.16
C LYS A 73 15.74 -6.49 -0.92
N VAL A 74 15.74 -5.41 -0.17
CA VAL A 74 15.00 -5.27 1.08
C VAL A 74 14.12 -4.04 1.00
N THR A 75 12.89 -4.15 1.49
CA THR A 75 11.92 -3.06 1.61
C THR A 75 11.41 -3.01 3.04
N GLU A 76 11.46 -1.84 3.66
CA GLU A 76 11.00 -1.66 5.04
C GLU A 76 10.14 -0.42 5.17
N LEU A 77 9.25 -0.43 6.14
CA LEU A 77 8.51 0.76 6.58
C LEU A 77 9.34 1.44 7.66
N HIS A 78 9.65 2.72 7.50
CA HIS A 78 10.47 3.49 8.43
C HIS A 78 9.73 4.73 8.91
N ASN A 79 10.13 5.23 10.07
CA ASN A 79 9.71 6.52 10.58
C ASN A 79 10.90 7.25 11.22
N HIS A 80 10.82 8.57 11.24
CA HIS A 80 11.72 9.39 12.04
C HIS A 80 11.12 9.58 13.44
N LEU A 81 11.83 9.12 14.46
CA LEU A 81 11.42 9.21 15.84
C LEU A 81 12.39 10.12 16.61
N ASN A 82 11.86 10.93 17.50
CA ASN A 82 12.68 11.75 18.39
C ASN A 82 13.13 10.90 19.60
N GLU A 83 14.40 10.60 19.66
CA GLU A 83 15.02 9.88 20.77
C GLU A 83 15.99 10.81 21.50
N GLY A 84 15.55 11.36 22.64
CA GLY A 84 16.38 12.25 23.46
C GLY A 84 16.79 13.55 22.77
N GLY A 85 15.89 14.15 21.97
CA GLY A 85 16.16 15.37 21.20
C GLY A 85 16.83 15.15 19.85
N VAL A 86 17.14 13.89 19.49
CA VAL A 86 17.76 13.53 18.22
C VAL A 86 16.75 12.77 17.37
N MET A 87 16.54 13.23 16.13
CA MET A 87 15.71 12.53 15.17
C MET A 87 16.46 11.32 14.61
N LYS A 88 15.95 10.12 14.87
CA LYS A 88 16.50 8.86 14.36
C LYS A 88 15.51 8.15 13.49
N MET A 89 16.01 7.63 12.38
CA MET A 89 15.23 6.76 11.49
C MET A 89 15.17 5.36 12.08
N ARG A 90 13.96 4.80 12.21
CA ARG A 90 13.74 3.46 12.76
C ARG A 90 12.75 2.68 11.89
N PRO A 91 12.95 1.38 11.70
CA PRO A 91 11.93 0.54 11.10
C PRO A 91 10.70 0.48 12.01
N VAL A 92 9.52 0.48 11.42
CA VAL A 92 8.24 0.30 12.09
C VAL A 92 7.54 -0.93 11.55
N GLN A 93 6.79 -1.62 12.39
CA GLN A 93 6.12 -2.86 12.00
C GLN A 93 4.87 -2.61 11.15
N SER A 94 4.24 -1.45 11.32
CA SER A 94 3.04 -1.09 10.56
C SER A 94 2.86 0.42 10.47
N VAL A 95 2.05 0.82 9.52
CA VAL A 95 1.53 2.19 9.38
C VAL A 95 0.02 2.14 9.55
N ASP A 96 -0.46 2.77 10.63
CA ASP A 96 -1.90 2.84 10.93
C ASP A 96 -2.57 3.93 10.09
N ILE A 97 -3.72 3.60 9.51
CA ILE A 97 -4.52 4.55 8.72
C ILE A 97 -5.96 4.49 9.22
N LYS A 98 -6.39 5.53 9.90
CA LYS A 98 -7.74 5.64 10.45
C LYS A 98 -8.81 5.59 9.37
N ALA A 99 -10.00 5.11 9.76
CA ALA A 99 -11.20 5.20 8.92
C ALA A 99 -11.39 6.64 8.42
N LYS A 100 -11.62 6.82 7.12
CA LYS A 100 -11.75 8.14 6.45
C LYS A 100 -10.52 9.05 6.62
N GLY A 101 -9.39 8.50 7.07
CA GLY A 101 -8.14 9.21 7.30
C GLY A 101 -7.07 8.91 6.26
N GLU A 102 -5.88 9.39 6.52
CA GLU A 102 -4.73 9.20 5.64
C GLU A 102 -3.43 9.00 6.42
N ALA A 103 -2.49 8.31 5.80
CA ALA A 103 -1.09 8.31 6.22
C ALA A 103 -0.27 9.10 5.21
N VAL A 104 0.48 10.07 5.68
CA VAL A 104 1.36 10.89 4.85
C VAL A 104 2.79 10.38 5.00
N LEU A 105 3.29 9.75 3.94
CA LEU A 105 4.67 9.31 3.85
C LEU A 105 5.47 10.42 3.19
N LYS A 106 6.36 11.06 3.97
CA LYS A 106 7.12 12.24 3.54
C LYS A 106 8.55 12.22 4.08
N PRO A 107 9.49 12.94 3.45
CA PRO A 107 10.82 13.14 4.00
C PRO A 107 10.75 13.68 5.45
N GLY A 108 11.52 13.08 6.35
CA GLY A 108 11.53 13.44 7.78
C GLY A 108 10.41 12.81 8.61
N GLY A 109 9.56 11.98 8.01
CA GLY A 109 8.49 11.24 8.69
C GLY A 109 8.44 9.78 8.26
N LEU A 110 7.22 9.23 8.18
CA LEU A 110 6.97 7.90 7.64
C LEU A 110 7.45 7.81 6.19
N HIS A 111 8.02 6.68 5.80
CA HIS A 111 8.41 6.41 4.41
C HIS A 111 8.63 4.92 4.16
N VAL A 112 8.66 4.54 2.90
CA VAL A 112 9.10 3.22 2.47
C VAL A 112 10.58 3.31 2.15
N MET A 113 11.40 2.48 2.81
CA MET A 113 12.83 2.42 2.59
C MET A 113 13.16 1.30 1.61
N LEU A 114 13.83 1.64 0.51
CA LEU A 114 14.36 0.71 -0.48
C LEU A 114 15.84 0.51 -0.17
N ILE A 115 16.23 -0.68 0.28
CA ILE A 115 17.57 -0.99 0.77
C ILE A 115 18.24 -2.02 -0.15
N ASP A 116 19.53 -1.88 -0.36
CA ASP A 116 20.28 -2.72 -1.30
C ASP A 116 19.72 -2.60 -2.72
N LEU A 117 19.87 -1.42 -3.30
CA LEU A 117 19.43 -1.15 -4.67
C LEU A 117 20.14 -2.08 -5.65
N LYS A 118 19.37 -2.76 -6.50
CA LYS A 118 19.88 -3.75 -7.46
C LYS A 118 20.60 -3.13 -8.65
N ALA A 119 20.24 -1.89 -8.99
CA ALA A 119 20.82 -1.13 -10.09
C ALA A 119 20.70 0.38 -9.84
N ALA A 120 21.49 1.16 -10.55
CA ALA A 120 21.36 2.62 -10.55
C ALA A 120 19.97 3.01 -11.09
N MET A 121 19.31 3.93 -10.39
CA MET A 121 18.04 4.52 -10.81
C MET A 121 18.26 5.72 -11.71
N LYS A 122 17.35 5.95 -12.62
CA LYS A 122 17.30 7.14 -13.48
C LYS A 122 16.02 7.90 -13.19
N GLU A 123 16.10 9.21 -13.34
CA GLU A 123 14.90 10.05 -13.29
C GLU A 123 13.88 9.62 -14.35
N GLY A 124 12.63 9.46 -13.94
CA GLY A 124 11.56 8.97 -14.80
C GLY A 124 11.34 7.46 -14.78
N ASP A 125 12.27 6.68 -14.20
CA ASP A 125 12.02 5.25 -13.97
C ASP A 125 10.77 5.05 -13.12
N VAL A 126 10.09 3.92 -13.31
CA VAL A 126 8.92 3.54 -12.53
C VAL A 126 9.28 2.35 -11.65
N VAL A 127 9.05 2.49 -10.36
CA VAL A 127 9.25 1.44 -9.38
C VAL A 127 7.88 0.97 -8.87
N PRO A 128 7.46 -0.26 -9.19
CA PRO A 128 6.25 -0.81 -8.62
C PRO A 128 6.47 -1.16 -7.15
N ILE A 129 5.58 -0.65 -6.29
CA ILE A 129 5.57 -0.93 -4.85
C ILE A 129 4.26 -1.63 -4.52
N THR A 130 4.33 -2.77 -3.85
CA THR A 130 3.17 -3.52 -3.39
C THR A 130 3.04 -3.39 -1.88
N PHE A 131 1.92 -2.86 -1.43
CA PHE A 131 1.56 -2.80 -0.02
C PHE A 131 0.68 -3.99 0.35
N THR A 132 0.94 -4.57 1.51
CA THR A 132 0.08 -5.59 2.13
C THR A 132 -0.55 -5.00 3.37
N PHE A 133 -1.87 -5.15 3.49
CA PHE A 133 -2.65 -4.68 4.63
C PHE A 133 -2.85 -5.80 5.66
N ASP A 134 -3.29 -5.43 6.85
CA ASP A 134 -3.50 -6.36 7.98
C ASP A 134 -4.57 -7.43 7.72
N ASP A 135 -5.48 -7.21 6.77
CA ASP A 135 -6.43 -8.22 6.29
C ASP A 135 -5.86 -9.16 5.20
N GLY A 136 -4.59 -9.00 4.84
CA GLY A 136 -3.91 -9.76 3.80
C GLY A 136 -4.16 -9.26 2.37
N SER A 137 -5.04 -8.28 2.16
CA SER A 137 -5.23 -7.67 0.85
C SER A 137 -4.00 -6.87 0.43
N THR A 138 -3.79 -6.73 -0.88
CA THR A 138 -2.61 -6.05 -1.43
C THR A 138 -3.00 -4.96 -2.41
N LYS A 139 -2.19 -3.91 -2.46
CA LYS A 139 -2.31 -2.83 -3.45
C LYS A 139 -0.96 -2.52 -4.08
N LYS A 140 -0.92 -2.59 -5.39
CA LYS A 140 0.25 -2.22 -6.19
C LYS A 140 0.13 -0.76 -6.61
N VAL A 141 1.25 -0.04 -6.51
CA VAL A 141 1.38 1.38 -6.85
C VAL A 141 2.63 1.56 -7.68
N ASP A 142 2.54 2.31 -8.75
CA ASP A 142 3.68 2.68 -9.59
C ASP A 142 4.23 4.03 -9.13
N ALA A 143 5.42 4.04 -8.54
CA ALA A 143 6.10 5.23 -8.05
C ALA A 143 7.18 5.69 -9.04
N LYS A 144 7.05 6.93 -9.53
CA LYS A 144 8.04 7.50 -10.45
C LYS A 144 9.28 7.97 -9.69
N VAL A 145 10.46 7.68 -10.22
CA VAL A 145 11.72 8.19 -9.70
C VAL A 145 11.85 9.67 -10.07
N VAL A 146 12.00 10.51 -9.05
CA VAL A 146 12.13 11.96 -9.22
C VAL A 146 13.39 12.48 -8.54
N ARG A 147 14.00 13.49 -9.14
CA ARG A 147 15.13 14.18 -8.55
C ARG A 147 14.66 14.97 -7.32
N PRO A 148 15.38 14.90 -6.21
CA PRO A 148 15.06 15.78 -5.07
C PRO A 148 15.22 17.22 -5.51
N THR A 149 14.13 17.96 -5.60
CA THR A 149 14.18 19.41 -5.73
C THR A 149 14.64 19.97 -4.38
N ALA A 150 15.73 20.71 -4.39
CA ALA A 150 16.10 21.53 -3.25
C ALA A 150 14.99 22.58 -3.05
N ALA A 151 14.33 22.53 -1.92
CA ALA A 151 13.20 23.35 -1.47
C ALA A 151 11.82 22.74 -1.76
N VAL A 152 11.12 22.33 -0.73
CA VAL A 152 10.28 23.29 -0.01
C VAL A 152 10.61 23.13 1.47
N ALA A 153 11.55 23.89 1.96
CA ALA A 153 11.54 24.25 3.35
C ALA A 153 10.20 24.95 3.62
N PRO A 154 9.43 24.55 4.65
CA PRO A 154 8.30 25.34 5.05
C PRO A 154 8.82 26.71 5.41
N MET A 155 8.40 27.73 4.69
CA MET A 155 8.61 29.10 5.08
C MET A 155 7.95 29.26 6.45
N SER A 156 8.76 29.32 7.50
CA SER A 156 8.32 29.80 8.78
C SER A 156 7.95 31.28 8.56
N GLU A 157 6.66 31.57 8.51
CA GLU A 157 6.17 32.92 8.67
C GLU A 157 6.62 33.41 10.04
N HIS A 158 7.71 34.17 10.07
CA HIS A 158 7.99 35.07 11.16
C HIS A 158 7.04 36.26 10.99
N LYS A 159 5.94 36.23 11.72
CA LYS A 159 5.19 37.44 12.03
C LYS A 159 5.98 38.26 13.04
N HIS A 160 6.39 39.42 12.59
CA HIS A 160 6.75 40.53 13.47
C HIS A 160 5.51 41.10 14.17
#